data_a938f4308a030f70c57bc117764609c9
#
_entry.id   a938f4308a030f70c57bc117764609c9
#
_cell.length_a   1.000
_cell.length_b   1.000
_cell.length_c   1.000
_cell.angle_alpha   90.00
_cell.angle_beta   90.00
_cell.angle_gamma   90.00
#
_symmetry.space_group_name_H-M   'P 1'
#
loop_
_entity.id
_entity.type
_entity.pdbx_description
1 polymer ?
#
loop_
_entity_poly.entity_id
_entity_poly.type
_entity_poly.pdbx_seq_one_letter_code
_entity_poly.pdbx_strand_id
1 'polypeptide(L)'
;MSHIEAVEDMAAPMADGGEDDPLERGYSAFRNTRLARSNDPAQLLLVGPSWVGDMVMAQVLLQVLRRRWPRLQIDLLAPAPAALLGERMAEVRTVYATTVGHGRLALGERRAWARRLRSADYDWSICLPNSFKSALIPYWARIPVRTGFRGEGRLLLLNDRRPLNRRKLVRTVDRYVALGIPRRLPQPSQLPAPRLRVDVAAREQAVQRLGLATGGPILALAPGAEY
;
A
#
# COMPACT_ATOMS: atom_id res chain seq x y z
N MET A 1 -17.39 -18.98 -35.50
CA MET A 1 -16.33 -17.98 -35.60
C MET A 1 -16.83 -16.77 -34.84
N SER A 2 -16.40 -16.61 -33.66
CA SER A 2 -16.89 -15.58 -32.74
C SER A 2 -15.65 -14.80 -32.26
N HIS A 3 -15.65 -13.53 -32.63
CA HIS A 3 -14.65 -12.57 -32.22
C HIS A 3 -14.68 -12.41 -30.70
N ILE A 4 -13.72 -13.02 -30.05
CA ILE A 4 -13.28 -12.54 -28.72
C ILE A 4 -12.22 -11.48 -29.07
N GLU A 5 -12.65 -10.23 -29.18
CA GLU A 5 -11.72 -9.11 -29.17
C GLU A 5 -10.97 -9.17 -27.83
N ALA A 6 -9.71 -9.53 -27.95
CA ALA A 6 -8.75 -9.29 -26.90
C ALA A 6 -8.82 -7.79 -26.59
N VAL A 7 -9.17 -7.46 -25.34
CA VAL A 7 -8.86 -6.15 -24.79
C VAL A 7 -7.34 -6.11 -24.71
N GLU A 8 -6.74 -5.75 -25.84
CA GLU A 8 -5.33 -5.41 -25.92
C GLU A 8 -5.05 -4.35 -24.85
N ASP A 9 -4.04 -4.64 -24.11
CA ASP A 9 -3.38 -3.81 -23.12
C ASP A 9 -3.01 -2.45 -23.78
N MET A 10 -3.98 -1.54 -23.87
CA MET A 10 -3.69 -0.14 -24.16
C MET A 10 -3.02 0.45 -22.91
N ALA A 11 -1.77 0.06 -22.68
CA ALA A 11 -0.84 0.88 -21.94
C ALA A 11 -0.67 2.17 -22.75
N ALA A 12 -1.48 3.18 -22.46
CA ALA A 12 -1.22 4.52 -22.93
C ALA A 12 0.24 4.84 -22.58
N PRO A 13 1.05 5.34 -23.53
CA PRO A 13 2.41 5.72 -23.23
C PRO A 13 2.35 6.73 -22.08
N MET A 14 3.03 6.39 -21.01
CA MET A 14 3.23 7.27 -19.87
C MET A 14 3.86 8.53 -20.42
N ALA A 15 3.15 9.66 -20.32
CA ALA A 15 3.70 10.95 -20.65
C ALA A 15 5.04 11.09 -19.91
N ASP A 16 6.08 11.30 -20.71
CA ASP A 16 7.41 11.60 -20.24
C ASP A 16 7.29 12.80 -19.29
N GLY A 17 7.64 12.60 -18.02
CA GLY A 17 7.48 13.61 -16.97
C GLY A 17 8.43 14.75 -17.24
N GLY A 18 7.95 15.75 -17.99
CA GLY A 18 8.69 16.98 -18.21
C GLY A 18 9.03 17.67 -16.88
N GLU A 19 10.08 18.49 -16.85
CA GLU A 19 10.65 19.23 -15.71
C GLU A 19 9.66 20.05 -14.86
N ASP A 20 8.37 20.05 -15.22
CA ASP A 20 7.29 20.83 -14.60
C ASP A 20 6.27 20.00 -13.79
N ASP A 21 6.54 18.72 -13.49
CA ASP A 21 5.66 17.96 -12.61
C ASP A 21 5.65 18.58 -11.20
N PRO A 22 4.49 19.05 -10.69
CA PRO A 22 4.37 19.58 -9.33
C PRO A 22 4.88 18.61 -8.25
N LEU A 23 4.87 17.30 -8.52
CA LEU A 23 5.46 16.27 -7.67
C LEU A 23 6.98 16.38 -7.63
N GLU A 24 7.65 16.71 -8.75
CA GLU A 24 9.10 16.89 -8.79
C GLU A 24 9.57 18.05 -7.92
N ARG A 25 8.93 19.21 -8.03
CA ARG A 25 9.28 20.41 -7.22
C ARG A 25 9.10 20.19 -5.72
N GLY A 26 8.16 19.38 -5.33
CA GLY A 26 7.86 19.17 -3.92
C GLY A 26 8.78 18.16 -3.23
N TYR A 27 9.39 17.27 -3.97
CA TYR A 27 10.32 16.29 -3.42
C TYR A 27 11.72 16.85 -3.16
N SER A 28 12.09 18.01 -3.73
CA SER A 28 13.31 18.74 -3.32
C SER A 28 13.26 19.12 -1.83
N ALA A 29 12.06 19.40 -1.29
CA ALA A 29 11.85 19.61 0.14
C ALA A 29 11.98 18.32 0.98
N PHE A 30 11.85 17.14 0.36
CA PHE A 30 12.08 15.85 1.02
C PHE A 30 13.58 15.59 1.25
N ARG A 31 14.45 16.21 0.48
CA ARG A 31 15.91 16.14 0.65
C ARG A 31 16.40 16.62 2.03
N ASN A 32 15.60 17.42 2.75
CA ASN A 32 15.92 17.92 4.09
C ASN A 32 15.31 17.09 5.23
N THR A 33 14.67 15.96 4.95
CA THR A 33 14.20 15.02 5.97
C THR A 33 15.25 13.91 6.22
N ARG A 34 15.09 13.11 7.27
CA ARG A 34 16.01 12.00 7.54
C ARG A 34 16.10 10.97 6.41
N LEU A 35 15.11 10.90 5.51
CA LEU A 35 15.16 10.10 4.28
C LEU A 35 16.17 10.65 3.26
N ALA A 36 16.44 11.93 3.28
CA ALA A 36 17.27 12.62 2.30
C ALA A 36 18.78 12.61 2.59
N ARG A 37 19.18 12.07 3.73
CA ARG A 37 20.61 11.89 4.03
C ARG A 37 21.25 10.69 3.36
N SER A 38 20.47 9.83 2.77
CA SER A 38 20.89 8.74 1.90
C SER A 38 20.00 8.76 0.68
N ASN A 39 20.55 8.63 -0.50
CA ASN A 39 19.88 8.36 -1.78
C ASN A 39 18.40 7.95 -1.66
N ASP A 40 17.60 8.12 -2.70
CA ASP A 40 16.19 7.69 -2.75
C ASP A 40 15.96 6.39 -1.97
N PRO A 41 14.87 6.26 -1.21
CA PRO A 41 14.62 5.07 -0.41
C PRO A 41 14.63 3.84 -1.31
N ALA A 42 15.43 2.83 -0.96
CA ALA A 42 15.55 1.61 -1.73
C ALA A 42 14.49 0.58 -1.31
N GLN A 43 14.18 0.50 -0.02
CA GLN A 43 13.30 -0.53 0.53
C GLN A 43 12.26 0.04 1.50
N LEU A 44 10.99 -0.25 1.22
CA LEU A 44 9.84 0.16 2.01
C LEU A 44 9.10 -1.05 2.58
N LEU A 45 8.84 -1.03 3.88
CA LEU A 45 7.85 -1.92 4.51
C LEU A 45 6.52 -1.18 4.68
N LEU A 46 5.48 -1.60 3.96
CA LEU A 46 4.12 -1.15 4.19
C LEU A 46 3.45 -2.03 5.25
N VAL A 47 3.05 -1.45 6.36
CA VAL A 47 2.13 -2.11 7.31
C VAL A 47 0.71 -1.83 6.86
N GLY A 48 0.10 -2.85 6.25
CA GLY A 48 -1.21 -2.75 5.61
C GLY A 48 -2.39 -2.79 6.57
N PRO A 49 -3.57 -2.35 6.11
CA PRO A 49 -4.82 -2.46 6.85
C PRO A 49 -5.32 -3.91 6.90
N SER A 50 -6.27 -4.17 7.79
CA SER A 50 -6.88 -5.49 7.94
C SER A 50 -8.06 -5.73 6.99
N TRP A 51 -8.70 -4.66 6.53
CA TRP A 51 -9.89 -4.72 5.71
C TRP A 51 -9.55 -4.78 4.22
N VAL A 52 -10.29 -5.60 3.48
CA VAL A 52 -10.11 -5.82 2.03
C VAL A 52 -10.27 -4.51 1.25
N GLY A 53 -11.35 -3.75 1.52
CA GLY A 53 -11.59 -2.46 0.85
C GLY A 53 -10.50 -1.43 1.13
N ASP A 54 -10.04 -1.35 2.38
CA ASP A 54 -8.93 -0.47 2.75
C ASP A 54 -7.61 -0.88 2.05
N MET A 55 -7.37 -2.19 1.87
CA MET A 55 -6.19 -2.69 1.15
C MET A 55 -6.25 -2.32 -0.34
N VAL A 56 -7.40 -2.42 -0.99
CA VAL A 56 -7.58 -1.95 -2.38
C VAL A 56 -7.26 -0.46 -2.49
N MET A 57 -7.77 0.35 -1.56
CA MET A 57 -7.46 1.79 -1.51
C MET A 57 -5.99 2.07 -1.22
N ALA A 58 -5.30 1.21 -0.47
CA ALA A 58 -3.87 1.34 -0.17
C ALA A 58 -2.99 1.20 -1.42
N GLN A 59 -3.44 0.47 -2.45
CA GLN A 59 -2.69 0.34 -3.70
C GLN A 59 -2.43 1.69 -4.38
N VAL A 60 -3.35 2.64 -4.26
CA VAL A 60 -3.16 3.99 -4.83
C VAL A 60 -1.90 4.66 -4.28
N LEU A 61 -1.64 4.53 -2.98
CA LEU A 61 -0.38 4.99 -2.39
C LEU A 61 0.83 4.30 -3.04
N LEU A 62 0.77 2.98 -3.22
CA LEU A 62 1.87 2.21 -3.80
C LEU A 62 2.17 2.63 -5.23
N GLN A 63 1.13 2.87 -6.03
CA GLN A 63 1.27 3.38 -7.40
C GLN A 63 1.91 4.78 -7.41
N VAL A 64 1.49 5.69 -6.52
CA VAL A 64 2.10 7.02 -6.38
C VAL A 64 3.58 6.91 -5.99
N LEU A 65 3.91 6.04 -5.05
CA LEU A 65 5.28 5.83 -4.62
C LEU A 65 6.16 5.25 -5.72
N ARG A 66 5.65 4.28 -6.50
CA ARG A 66 6.37 3.66 -7.62
C ARG A 66 6.58 4.61 -8.80
N ARG A 67 5.62 5.50 -9.06
CA ARG A 67 5.82 6.57 -10.04
C ARG A 67 6.96 7.49 -9.64
N ARG A 68 7.06 7.82 -8.35
CA ARG A 68 8.09 8.71 -7.83
C ARG A 68 9.45 8.03 -7.71
N TRP A 69 9.47 6.80 -7.26
CA TRP A 69 10.68 6.00 -7.08
C TRP A 69 10.53 4.66 -7.82
N PRO A 70 10.83 4.63 -9.12
CA PRO A 70 10.65 3.43 -9.95
C PRO A 70 11.44 2.21 -9.46
N ARG A 71 12.54 2.44 -8.74
CA ARG A 71 13.39 1.38 -8.16
C ARG A 71 13.02 1.00 -6.72
N LEU A 72 12.08 1.71 -6.10
CA LEU A 72 11.64 1.42 -4.73
C LEU A 72 11.09 -0.01 -4.62
N GLN A 73 11.67 -0.81 -3.78
CA GLN A 73 11.17 -2.15 -3.47
C GLN A 73 10.18 -2.05 -2.32
N ILE A 74 8.96 -2.51 -2.55
CA ILE A 74 7.87 -2.40 -1.57
C ILE A 74 7.47 -3.79 -1.13
N ASP A 75 7.60 -4.06 0.17
CA ASP A 75 7.08 -5.25 0.82
C ASP A 75 5.88 -4.90 1.69
N LEU A 76 4.91 -5.81 1.72
CA LEU A 76 3.66 -5.65 2.46
C LEU A 76 3.61 -6.60 3.65
N LEU A 77 3.33 -6.07 4.84
CA LEU A 77 2.97 -6.85 6.03
C LEU A 77 1.50 -6.59 6.35
N ALA A 78 0.65 -7.59 6.23
CA ALA A 78 -0.78 -7.47 6.47
C ALA A 78 -1.40 -8.75 7.03
N PRO A 79 -2.57 -8.70 7.70
CA PRO A 79 -3.35 -9.89 8.04
C PRO A 79 -3.73 -10.69 6.79
N ALA A 80 -3.82 -12.03 6.94
CA ALA A 80 -3.95 -12.97 5.84
C ALA A 80 -5.01 -12.62 4.78
N PRO A 81 -6.27 -12.23 5.12
CA PRO A 81 -7.26 -11.89 4.10
C PRO A 81 -6.85 -10.71 3.23
N ALA A 82 -6.26 -9.66 3.84
CA ALA A 82 -5.80 -8.47 3.12
C ALA A 82 -4.46 -8.73 2.39
N ALA A 83 -3.62 -9.62 2.91
CA ALA A 83 -2.36 -10.01 2.29
C ALA A 83 -2.54 -10.64 0.90
N LEU A 84 -3.59 -11.45 0.70
CA LEU A 84 -3.90 -12.05 -0.60
C LEU A 84 -4.12 -11.02 -1.70
N LEU A 85 -4.64 -9.83 -1.37
CA LEU A 85 -4.74 -8.74 -2.33
C LEU A 85 -3.37 -8.18 -2.68
N GLY A 86 -2.45 -8.13 -1.73
CA GLY A 86 -1.08 -7.67 -1.96
C GLY A 86 -0.35 -8.50 -3.02
N GLU A 87 -0.63 -9.80 -3.11
CA GLU A 87 -0.08 -10.69 -4.14
C GLU A 87 -0.56 -10.33 -5.56
N ARG A 88 -1.68 -9.63 -5.66
CA ARG A 88 -2.26 -9.14 -6.91
C ARG A 88 -1.85 -7.71 -7.27
N MET A 89 -1.06 -7.05 -6.44
CA MET A 89 -0.56 -5.68 -6.67
C MET A 89 0.80 -5.72 -7.36
N ALA A 90 0.90 -5.07 -8.53
CA ALA A 90 2.14 -5.05 -9.31
C ALA A 90 3.29 -4.32 -8.60
N GLU A 91 2.95 -3.42 -7.68
CA GLU A 91 3.88 -2.59 -6.94
C GLU A 91 4.57 -3.34 -5.80
N VAL A 92 3.98 -4.45 -5.34
CA VAL A 92 4.46 -5.23 -4.19
C VAL A 92 5.42 -6.31 -4.64
N ARG A 93 6.60 -6.35 -4.02
CA ARG A 93 7.63 -7.37 -4.25
C ARG A 93 7.37 -8.63 -3.42
N THR A 94 7.18 -8.45 -2.12
CA THR A 94 7.01 -9.56 -1.17
C THR A 94 5.81 -9.28 -0.26
N VAL A 95 5.01 -10.29 -0.02
CA VAL A 95 3.88 -10.23 0.90
C VAL A 95 4.17 -11.08 2.13
N TYR A 96 4.05 -10.48 3.30
CA TYR A 96 4.12 -11.15 4.59
C TYR A 96 2.72 -11.21 5.21
N ALA A 97 2.09 -12.38 5.12
CA ALA A 97 0.82 -12.65 5.78
C ALA A 97 1.04 -12.90 7.27
N THR A 98 0.44 -12.09 8.12
CA THR A 98 0.52 -12.26 9.58
C THR A 98 -0.79 -12.78 10.14
N THR A 99 -0.70 -13.62 11.18
CA THR A 99 -1.83 -14.08 11.97
C THR A 99 -2.27 -13.07 13.03
N VAL A 100 -1.49 -11.99 13.19
CA VAL A 100 -1.80 -10.92 14.15
C VAL A 100 -2.98 -10.08 13.64
N GLY A 101 -4.18 -10.56 13.94
CA GLY A 101 -5.44 -9.96 13.54
C GLY A 101 -5.81 -8.70 14.34
N HIS A 102 -6.99 -8.18 13.99
CA HIS A 102 -7.62 -7.05 14.68
C HIS A 102 -7.89 -7.40 16.17
N GLY A 103 -7.81 -6.42 17.05
CA GLY A 103 -8.11 -6.60 18.49
C GLY A 103 -6.92 -7.10 19.34
N ARG A 104 -6.10 -8.02 18.86
CA ARG A 104 -5.02 -8.65 19.63
C ARG A 104 -3.75 -7.82 19.71
N LEU A 105 -3.13 -7.73 20.89
CA LEU A 105 -1.84 -7.07 21.06
C LEU A 105 -0.67 -7.95 20.59
N ALA A 106 -0.69 -9.23 20.89
CA ALA A 106 0.21 -10.28 20.41
C ALA A 106 1.71 -9.88 20.37
N LEU A 107 2.24 -9.42 21.53
CA LEU A 107 3.61 -8.86 21.60
C LEU A 107 4.69 -9.85 21.17
N GLY A 108 4.55 -11.14 21.52
CA GLY A 108 5.49 -12.20 21.14
C GLY A 108 5.57 -12.37 19.63
N GLU A 109 4.43 -12.50 18.97
CA GLU A 109 4.35 -12.63 17.50
C GLU A 109 4.91 -11.39 16.79
N ARG A 110 4.60 -10.19 17.30
CA ARG A 110 5.14 -8.94 16.73
C ARG A 110 6.66 -8.83 16.89
N ARG A 111 7.22 -9.30 18.01
CA ARG A 111 8.66 -9.38 18.19
C ARG A 111 9.31 -10.39 17.26
N ALA A 112 8.67 -11.52 17.03
CA ALA A 112 9.13 -12.51 16.07
C ALA A 112 9.19 -11.93 14.65
N TRP A 113 8.12 -11.27 14.20
CA TRP A 113 8.08 -10.55 12.94
C TRP A 113 9.17 -9.46 12.85
N ALA A 114 9.33 -8.65 13.90
CA ALA A 114 10.34 -7.62 13.91
C ALA A 114 11.76 -8.18 13.78
N ARG A 115 12.06 -9.32 14.42
CA ARG A 115 13.35 -10.01 14.27
C ARG A 115 13.56 -10.52 12.84
N ARG A 116 12.53 -11.13 12.24
CA ARG A 116 12.58 -11.61 10.85
C ARG A 116 12.80 -10.47 9.85
N LEU A 117 12.14 -9.33 10.04
CA LEU A 117 12.20 -8.20 9.11
C LEU A 117 13.45 -7.32 9.30
N ARG A 118 14.21 -7.51 10.39
CA ARG A 118 15.40 -6.71 10.68
C ARG A 118 16.52 -6.92 9.65
N SER A 119 16.69 -8.14 9.14
CA SER A 119 17.71 -8.48 8.14
C SER A 119 17.40 -8.01 6.74
N ALA A 120 16.18 -7.48 6.51
CA ALA A 120 15.78 -6.98 5.19
C ALA A 120 16.21 -5.54 4.93
N ASP A 121 16.85 -4.87 5.93
CA ASP A 121 17.44 -3.53 5.84
C ASP A 121 16.51 -2.47 5.22
N TYR A 122 15.26 -2.43 5.69
CA TYR A 122 14.31 -1.40 5.25
C TYR A 122 14.75 0.01 5.66
N ASP A 123 14.77 0.92 4.71
CA ASP A 123 15.03 2.35 4.93
C ASP A 123 13.82 3.04 5.54
N TRP A 124 12.65 2.60 5.17
CA TRP A 124 11.39 3.26 5.44
C TRP A 124 10.28 2.28 5.77
N SER A 125 9.37 2.68 6.64
CA SER A 125 8.10 2.02 6.84
C SER A 125 6.94 3.02 6.86
N ILE A 126 5.81 2.61 6.30
CA ILE A 126 4.55 3.35 6.39
C ILE A 126 3.54 2.48 7.11
N CYS A 127 2.98 3.01 8.22
CA CYS A 127 1.93 2.35 8.99
C CYS A 127 0.56 2.94 8.60
N LEU A 128 -0.23 2.22 7.80
CA LEU A 128 -1.58 2.65 7.41
C LEU A 128 -2.58 2.58 8.57
N PRO A 129 -2.62 1.50 9.38
CA PRO A 129 -3.49 1.47 10.55
C PRO A 129 -3.05 2.49 11.60
N ASN A 130 -4.01 3.13 12.26
CA ASN A 130 -3.74 4.16 13.28
C ASN A 130 -3.52 3.61 14.69
N SER A 131 -3.58 2.30 14.89
CA SER A 131 -3.41 1.67 16.21
C SER A 131 -1.97 1.72 16.71
N PHE A 132 -1.80 1.83 18.02
CA PHE A 132 -0.50 1.73 18.71
C PHE A 132 0.29 0.50 18.27
N LYS A 133 -0.37 -0.64 18.28
CA LYS A 133 0.22 -1.94 17.97
C LYS A 133 0.75 -2.09 16.54
N SER A 134 0.22 -1.33 15.57
CA SER A 134 0.68 -1.38 14.17
C SER A 134 2.11 -0.85 14.01
N ALA A 135 2.55 0.05 14.88
CA ALA A 135 3.89 0.64 14.83
C ALA A 135 4.96 -0.16 15.60
N LEU A 136 4.57 -1.20 16.36
CA LEU A 136 5.51 -1.99 17.16
C LEU A 136 6.51 -2.78 16.30
N ILE A 137 6.04 -3.39 15.21
CA ILE A 137 6.90 -4.19 14.35
C ILE A 137 7.99 -3.33 13.68
N PRO A 138 7.68 -2.22 13.00
CA PRO A 138 8.71 -1.35 12.43
C PRO A 138 9.66 -0.76 13.48
N TYR A 139 9.14 -0.42 14.66
CA TYR A 139 9.95 0.10 15.76
C TYR A 139 10.97 -0.95 16.26
N TRP A 140 10.54 -2.17 16.55
CA TRP A 140 11.42 -3.23 17.01
C TRP A 140 12.34 -3.79 15.91
N ALA A 141 11.91 -3.72 14.64
CA ALA A 141 12.77 -4.01 13.50
C ALA A 141 13.86 -2.94 13.28
N ARG A 142 13.80 -1.81 14.02
CA ARG A 142 14.74 -0.68 13.94
C ARG A 142 14.75 0.02 12.58
N ILE A 143 13.61 0.01 11.87
CA ILE A 143 13.51 0.73 10.59
C ILE A 143 13.75 2.23 10.85
N PRO A 144 14.70 2.87 10.12
CA PRO A 144 15.13 4.23 10.42
C PRO A 144 14.01 5.27 10.34
N VAL A 145 13.18 5.20 9.28
CA VAL A 145 12.06 6.12 9.10
C VAL A 145 10.75 5.37 9.25
N ARG A 146 9.91 5.84 10.16
CA ARG A 146 8.63 5.22 10.49
C ARG A 146 7.53 6.25 10.41
N THR A 147 6.81 6.23 9.27
CA THR A 147 5.75 7.18 8.93
C THR A 147 4.38 6.65 9.35
N GLY A 148 3.54 7.52 9.88
CA GLY A 148 2.14 7.24 10.18
C GLY A 148 1.44 8.45 10.76
N PHE A 149 0.11 8.40 10.83
CA PHE A 149 -0.65 9.46 11.47
C PHE A 149 -0.49 9.44 12.99
N ARG A 150 -0.59 10.61 13.62
CA ARG A 150 -0.62 10.75 15.08
C ARG A 150 -1.88 10.07 15.61
N GLY A 151 -1.76 9.34 16.70
CA GLY A 151 -2.88 8.68 17.38
C GLY A 151 -2.42 7.59 18.34
N GLU A 152 -3.31 7.14 19.21
CA GLU A 152 -3.18 6.02 20.15
C GLU A 152 -1.81 5.89 20.86
N GLY A 153 -1.24 7.01 21.31
CA GLY A 153 0.00 6.99 22.11
C GLY A 153 1.28 6.57 21.39
N ARG A 154 1.28 6.38 20.06
CA ARG A 154 2.44 5.92 19.29
C ARG A 154 3.51 6.99 18.99
N LEU A 155 3.55 8.04 19.82
CA LEU A 155 4.50 9.15 19.67
C LEU A 155 5.97 8.71 19.71
N LEU A 156 6.29 7.68 20.49
CA LEU A 156 7.65 7.14 20.61
C LEU A 156 7.97 6.10 19.54
N LEU A 157 6.96 5.47 18.95
CA LEU A 157 7.15 4.42 17.95
C LEU A 157 7.37 4.96 16.55
N LEU A 158 6.69 6.06 16.20
CA LEU A 158 6.84 6.74 14.92
C LEU A 158 7.75 7.96 15.07
N ASN A 159 8.63 8.19 14.08
CA ASN A 159 9.49 9.37 14.03
C ASN A 159 9.15 10.33 12.88
N ASP A 160 8.40 9.90 11.86
CA ASP A 160 7.73 10.75 10.88
C ASP A 160 6.21 10.72 11.13
N ARG A 161 5.78 11.55 12.07
CA ARG A 161 4.39 11.60 12.56
C ARG A 161 3.59 12.64 11.80
N ARG A 162 2.53 12.21 11.09
CA ARG A 162 1.69 13.09 10.29
C ARG A 162 0.44 13.51 11.06
N PRO A 163 0.04 14.79 11.03
CA PRO A 163 -1.26 15.21 11.55
C PRO A 163 -2.38 14.73 10.60
N LEU A 164 -3.42 14.12 11.12
CA LEU A 164 -4.59 13.73 10.33
C LEU A 164 -5.64 14.84 10.35
N ASN A 165 -5.77 15.58 9.26
CA ASN A 165 -6.86 16.53 9.06
C ASN A 165 -7.98 15.89 8.24
N ARG A 166 -9.00 15.34 8.91
CA ARG A 166 -10.14 14.67 8.27
C ARG A 166 -11.02 15.60 7.43
N ARG A 167 -10.99 16.91 7.68
CA ARG A 167 -11.73 17.90 6.88
C ARG A 167 -11.07 18.12 5.52
N LYS A 168 -9.74 18.04 5.45
CA LYS A 168 -8.99 18.18 4.19
C LYS A 168 -8.82 16.84 3.47
N LEU A 169 -8.59 15.76 4.22
CA LEU A 169 -8.40 14.41 3.71
C LEU A 169 -9.69 13.61 3.94
N VAL A 170 -10.69 13.87 3.10
CA VAL A 170 -12.03 13.31 3.26
C VAL A 170 -12.04 11.82 2.95
N ARG A 171 -11.48 11.44 1.79
CA ARG A 171 -11.46 10.04 1.35
C ARG A 171 -10.32 9.28 2.03
N THR A 172 -10.52 7.98 2.27
CA THR A 172 -9.47 7.12 2.84
C THR A 172 -8.24 7.04 1.94
N VAL A 173 -8.42 7.01 0.62
CA VAL A 173 -7.33 7.03 -0.34
C VAL A 173 -6.45 8.27 -0.20
N ASP A 174 -7.04 9.47 0.02
CA ASP A 174 -6.28 10.70 0.23
C ASP A 174 -5.43 10.61 1.51
N ARG A 175 -5.97 10.00 2.57
CA ARG A 175 -5.24 9.76 3.82
C ARG A 175 -4.03 8.86 3.60
N TYR A 176 -4.20 7.77 2.85
CA TYR A 176 -3.09 6.87 2.56
C TYR A 176 -2.01 7.55 1.72
N VAL A 177 -2.38 8.22 0.64
CA VAL A 177 -1.44 8.96 -0.22
C VAL A 177 -0.70 10.05 0.56
N ALA A 178 -1.37 10.75 1.49
CA ALA A 178 -0.74 11.76 2.34
C ALA A 178 0.42 11.22 3.19
N LEU A 179 0.47 9.93 3.49
CA LEU A 179 1.59 9.32 4.22
C LEU A 179 2.84 9.15 3.35
N GLY A 180 2.68 8.99 2.03
CA GLY A 180 3.79 8.86 1.08
C GLY A 180 4.30 10.18 0.53
N ILE A 181 3.60 11.31 0.76
CA ILE A 181 3.95 12.62 0.22
C ILE A 181 4.52 13.51 1.33
N PRO A 182 5.53 14.37 1.06
CA PRO A 182 6.01 15.35 2.02
C PRO A 182 4.90 16.27 2.55
N ARG A 183 4.96 16.61 3.84
CA ARG A 183 3.88 17.34 4.55
C ARG A 183 3.45 18.66 3.93
N ARG A 184 4.37 19.33 3.24
CA ARG A 184 4.15 20.68 2.70
C ARG A 184 3.63 20.67 1.28
N LEU A 185 3.55 19.48 0.67
CA LEU A 185 3.08 19.35 -0.69
C LEU A 185 1.56 19.16 -0.76
N PRO A 186 0.92 19.72 -1.78
CA PRO A 186 -0.45 19.40 -2.09
C PRO A 186 -0.58 17.92 -2.47
N GLN A 187 -1.76 17.38 -2.26
CA GLN A 187 -2.11 16.08 -2.83
C GLN A 187 -2.09 16.16 -4.36
N PRO A 188 -1.72 15.09 -5.07
CA PRO A 188 -1.92 15.04 -6.51
C PRO A 188 -3.38 15.32 -6.85
N SER A 189 -3.62 16.15 -7.85
CA SER A 189 -4.98 16.49 -8.30
C SER A 189 -5.73 15.28 -8.85
N GLN A 190 -5.00 14.34 -9.43
CA GLN A 190 -5.51 13.08 -9.93
C GLN A 190 -4.77 11.91 -9.30
N LEU A 191 -5.52 10.98 -8.74
CA LEU A 191 -5.00 9.74 -8.20
C LEU A 191 -5.26 8.59 -9.17
N PRO A 192 -4.33 7.64 -9.32
CA PRO A 192 -4.57 6.48 -10.13
C PRO A 192 -5.70 5.62 -9.55
N ALA A 193 -6.43 4.91 -10.39
CA ALA A 193 -7.38 3.91 -9.94
C ALA A 193 -6.64 2.65 -9.45
N PRO A 194 -7.16 1.95 -8.44
CA PRO A 194 -6.64 0.64 -8.06
C PRO A 194 -6.70 -0.34 -9.25
N ARG A 195 -5.66 -1.14 -9.43
CA ARG A 195 -5.58 -2.12 -10.51
C ARG A 195 -4.93 -3.41 -10.00
N LEU A 196 -5.74 -4.41 -9.75
CA LEU A 196 -5.29 -5.73 -9.33
C LEU A 196 -5.02 -6.62 -10.55
N ARG A 197 -3.95 -7.40 -10.51
CA ARG A 197 -3.67 -8.41 -11.53
C ARG A 197 -4.65 -9.58 -11.42
N VAL A 198 -5.20 -9.99 -12.54
CA VAL A 198 -6.02 -11.19 -12.64
C VAL A 198 -5.11 -12.33 -13.08
N ASP A 199 -5.07 -13.40 -12.29
CA ASP A 199 -4.44 -14.64 -12.67
C ASP A 199 -5.45 -15.44 -13.50
N VAL A 200 -5.16 -15.58 -14.79
CA VAL A 200 -6.07 -16.21 -15.75
C VAL A 200 -6.33 -17.68 -15.40
N ALA A 201 -5.28 -18.41 -15.01
CA ALA A 201 -5.42 -19.82 -14.65
C ALA A 201 -6.28 -20.00 -13.38
N ALA A 202 -6.05 -19.15 -12.36
CA ALA A 202 -6.87 -19.19 -11.14
C ALA A 202 -8.32 -18.78 -11.41
N ARG A 203 -8.55 -17.84 -12.33
CA ARG A 203 -9.90 -17.46 -12.79
C ARG A 203 -10.59 -18.64 -13.46
N GLU A 204 -9.93 -19.32 -14.40
CA GLU A 204 -10.49 -20.47 -15.10
C GLU A 204 -10.82 -21.61 -14.16
N GLN A 205 -9.93 -21.93 -13.23
CA GLN A 205 -10.19 -22.92 -12.18
C GLN A 205 -11.39 -22.54 -11.31
N ALA A 206 -11.54 -21.25 -10.96
CA ALA A 206 -12.69 -20.78 -10.18
C ALA A 206 -13.98 -20.90 -10.97
N VAL A 207 -13.99 -20.56 -12.26
CA VAL A 207 -15.14 -20.71 -13.15
C VAL A 207 -15.57 -22.18 -13.23
N GLN A 208 -14.62 -23.09 -13.44
CA GLN A 208 -14.89 -24.54 -13.51
C GLN A 208 -15.42 -25.06 -12.16
N ARG A 209 -14.76 -24.73 -11.05
CA ARG A 209 -15.15 -25.18 -9.71
C ARG A 209 -16.55 -24.72 -9.31
N LEU A 210 -16.94 -23.51 -9.74
CA LEU A 210 -18.25 -22.94 -9.44
C LEU A 210 -19.32 -23.28 -10.47
N GLY A 211 -18.97 -24.03 -11.53
CA GLY A 211 -19.91 -24.41 -12.58
C GLY A 211 -20.51 -23.21 -13.33
N LEU A 212 -19.77 -22.13 -13.48
CA LEU A 212 -20.27 -20.90 -14.11
C LEU A 212 -20.32 -21.06 -15.63
N ALA A 213 -21.46 -20.70 -16.23
CA ALA A 213 -21.59 -20.62 -17.68
C ALA A 213 -20.85 -19.38 -18.20
N THR A 214 -19.95 -19.56 -19.19
CA THR A 214 -19.13 -18.48 -19.75
C THR A 214 -19.58 -18.02 -21.14
N GLY A 215 -20.68 -18.58 -21.67
CA GLY A 215 -21.20 -18.29 -23.01
C GLY A 215 -22.09 -17.04 -23.12
N GLY A 216 -22.23 -16.25 -22.06
CA GLY A 216 -23.10 -15.06 -22.04
C GLY A 216 -22.68 -14.02 -21.00
N PRO A 217 -23.43 -12.93 -20.85
CA PRO A 217 -23.16 -11.92 -19.85
C PRO A 217 -23.29 -12.49 -18.41
N ILE A 218 -22.34 -12.14 -17.55
CA ILE A 218 -22.34 -12.59 -16.16
C ILE A 218 -22.72 -11.42 -15.26
N LEU A 219 -23.78 -11.58 -14.46
CA LEU A 219 -24.15 -10.65 -13.40
C LEU A 219 -23.60 -11.20 -12.06
N ALA A 220 -22.67 -10.49 -11.47
CA ALA A 220 -22.17 -10.80 -10.13
C ALA A 220 -22.88 -9.93 -9.09
N LEU A 221 -23.47 -10.55 -8.08
CA LEU A 221 -24.04 -9.88 -6.92
C LEU A 221 -23.18 -10.20 -5.69
N ALA A 222 -22.74 -9.17 -5.00
CA ALA A 222 -21.99 -9.30 -3.74
C ALA A 222 -22.78 -8.62 -2.60
N PRO A 223 -23.90 -9.23 -2.17
CA PRO A 223 -24.72 -8.67 -1.09
C PRO A 223 -23.98 -8.88 0.24
N GLY A 224 -23.90 -7.83 1.00
CA GLY A 224 -23.34 -7.88 2.34
C GLY A 224 -22.12 -6.99 2.50
N ALA A 225 -22.15 -6.33 3.63
CA ALA A 225 -21.03 -5.60 4.21
C ALA A 225 -21.05 -5.86 5.72
N GLU A 226 -19.96 -5.60 6.39
CA GLU A 226 -19.88 -5.80 7.84
C GLU A 226 -20.64 -4.71 8.63
N TYR A 227 -21.16 -3.68 7.92
CA TYR A 227 -21.93 -2.57 8.46
C TYR A 227 -23.19 -2.35 7.66
#